data_3b8eddfc1e223085c5fe8a9961924fa5
#
_entry.id   3b8eddfc1e223085c5fe8a9961924fa5
#
_cell.length_a   1.000
_cell.length_b   1.000
_cell.length_c   1.000
_cell.angle_alpha   90.00
_cell.angle_beta   90.00
_cell.angle_gamma   90.00
#
_symmetry.space_group_name_H-M   'P 1'
#
loop_
_entity.id
_entity.type
_entity.pdbx_description
1 polymer ?
#
loop_
_entity_poly.entity_id
_entity_poly.type
_entity_poly.pdbx_seq_one_letter_code
_entity_poly.pdbx_strand_id
1 'polypeptide(L)'
;PAVSPDGEKLVYVKQVDHRLSLWLSGIDGKNPHSLVSGGMNLLPSWLPDSNRIVWMNTQPGKKGEAPANHSQIQIINTETGQTRRLFSDPEQITFTDAMPAVSPDGEKIAFVSKRTGTFRIWVSNLDGSDAKPISETNDQDPNLQLPIEQKVPAWSPDGKWIAHWEGVEMIHMSPFTGVKNPQRDQQISATFSVWLVSSDGTKRRKVGRGDDPTWSPDGFVTRAFPDRERGGPKIMIETSSGEKELPIVPHKRNWGRFCWLPE
;
A
#
# COMPACT_ATOMS: atom_id res chain seq x y z
N PRO A 1 -6.86 9.32 0.75
CA PRO A 1 -8.30 9.12 0.85
C PRO A 1 -8.71 7.84 0.13
N ALA A 2 -9.85 7.26 0.52
CA ALA A 2 -10.49 6.15 -0.19
C ALA A 2 -12.02 6.32 -0.13
N VAL A 3 -12.66 6.12 -1.27
CA VAL A 3 -14.13 6.15 -1.40
C VAL A 3 -14.68 4.76 -1.04
N SER A 4 -15.80 4.70 -0.33
CA SER A 4 -16.48 3.45 -0.04
C SER A 4 -17.02 2.79 -1.31
N PRO A 5 -17.14 1.45 -1.38
CA PRO A 5 -17.64 0.75 -2.55
C PRO A 5 -19.02 1.20 -3.03
N ASP A 6 -19.91 1.62 -2.11
CA ASP A 6 -21.23 2.20 -2.42
C ASP A 6 -21.17 3.64 -2.96
N GLY A 7 -19.99 4.28 -2.93
CA GLY A 7 -19.81 5.66 -3.39
C GLY A 7 -20.30 6.74 -2.42
N GLU A 8 -20.78 6.38 -1.24
CA GLU A 8 -21.44 7.34 -0.34
C GLU A 8 -20.52 8.01 0.68
N LYS A 9 -19.40 7.34 1.03
CA LYS A 9 -18.50 7.74 2.13
C LYS A 9 -17.07 7.95 1.64
N LEU A 10 -16.36 8.85 2.33
CA LEU A 10 -14.93 9.11 2.09
C LEU A 10 -14.16 8.93 3.41
N VAL A 11 -13.21 8.00 3.43
CA VAL A 11 -12.21 7.92 4.50
C VAL A 11 -10.93 8.60 4.08
N TYR A 12 -10.33 9.36 4.97
CA TYR A 12 -9.08 10.08 4.71
C TYR A 12 -8.21 10.23 5.96
N VAL A 13 -6.94 10.45 5.73
CA VAL A 13 -5.97 10.75 6.80
C VAL A 13 -5.89 12.26 6.97
N LYS A 14 -6.03 12.72 8.20
CA LYS A 14 -5.85 14.11 8.59
C LYS A 14 -4.79 14.24 9.68
N GLN A 15 -3.90 15.19 9.52
CA GLN A 15 -2.93 15.51 10.55
C GLN A 15 -3.56 16.42 11.60
N VAL A 16 -3.52 15.98 12.86
CA VAL A 16 -4.00 16.72 14.03
C VAL A 16 -2.94 16.58 15.12
N ASP A 17 -2.41 17.69 15.62
CA ASP A 17 -1.40 17.74 16.68
C ASP A 17 -0.20 16.78 16.45
N HIS A 18 0.38 16.84 15.26
CA HIS A 18 1.49 15.98 14.79
C HIS A 18 1.18 14.48 14.74
N ARG A 19 -0.09 14.08 14.86
CA ARG A 19 -0.57 12.70 14.71
C ARG A 19 -1.40 12.57 13.45
N LEU A 20 -1.40 11.37 12.88
CA LEU A 20 -2.19 11.06 11.68
C LEU A 20 -3.42 10.27 12.12
N SER A 21 -4.58 10.90 11.99
CA SER A 21 -5.88 10.36 12.39
C SER A 21 -6.72 9.97 11.17
N LEU A 22 -7.52 8.91 11.28
CA LEU A 22 -8.50 8.56 10.26
C LEU A 22 -9.78 9.36 10.50
N TRP A 23 -10.27 9.96 9.44
CA TRP A 23 -11.51 10.71 9.39
C TRP A 23 -12.46 10.12 8.37
N LEU A 24 -13.74 10.20 8.67
CA LEU A 24 -14.84 9.81 7.80
C LEU A 24 -15.73 11.00 7.51
N SER A 25 -16.22 11.10 6.28
CA SER A 25 -17.26 12.06 5.87
C SER A 25 -18.16 11.42 4.82
N GLY A 26 -19.27 12.06 4.52
CA GLY A 26 -19.97 11.80 3.26
C GLY A 26 -19.08 12.11 2.06
N ILE A 27 -19.40 11.53 0.89
CA ILE A 27 -18.66 11.81 -0.35
C ILE A 27 -18.71 13.30 -0.74
N ASP A 28 -19.74 14.01 -0.33
CA ASP A 28 -19.92 15.46 -0.49
C ASP A 28 -19.13 16.30 0.54
N GLY A 29 -18.34 15.65 1.38
CA GLY A 29 -17.54 16.27 2.44
C GLY A 29 -18.33 16.68 3.69
N LYS A 30 -19.64 16.41 3.77
CA LYS A 30 -20.44 16.72 4.95
C LYS A 30 -20.23 15.72 6.10
N ASN A 31 -20.58 16.17 7.31
CA ASN A 31 -20.50 15.40 8.55
C ASN A 31 -19.11 14.78 8.83
N PRO A 32 -18.00 15.53 8.66
CA PRO A 32 -16.68 14.99 8.94
C PRO A 32 -16.49 14.72 10.43
N HIS A 33 -16.04 13.51 10.76
CA HIS A 33 -15.70 13.14 12.14
C HIS A 33 -14.51 12.22 12.20
N SER A 34 -13.85 12.17 13.36
CA SER A 34 -12.71 11.30 13.58
C SER A 34 -13.18 9.88 13.88
N LEU A 35 -12.70 8.91 13.10
CA LEU A 35 -12.91 7.48 13.37
C LEU A 35 -11.87 6.95 14.35
N VAL A 36 -10.60 7.29 14.12
CA VAL A 36 -9.47 6.80 14.91
C VAL A 36 -8.52 7.96 15.15
N SER A 37 -8.18 8.19 16.42
CA SER A 37 -7.24 9.20 16.86
C SER A 37 -6.04 8.56 17.58
N GLY A 38 -4.93 9.28 17.63
CA GLY A 38 -3.68 8.82 18.26
C GLY A 38 -2.84 7.93 17.35
N GLY A 39 -1.52 7.91 17.59
CA GLY A 39 -0.57 7.17 16.76
C GLY A 39 -0.41 7.73 15.36
N MET A 40 0.06 6.88 14.45
CA MET A 40 0.16 7.14 13.02
C MET A 40 -0.78 6.17 12.28
N ASN A 41 -1.91 6.68 11.80
CA ASN A 41 -2.94 5.91 11.09
C ASN A 41 -2.86 6.22 9.60
N LEU A 42 -2.55 5.22 8.80
CA LEU A 42 -2.21 5.39 7.39
C LEU A 42 -2.89 4.32 6.52
N LEU A 43 -2.99 4.62 5.24
CA LEU A 43 -3.36 3.69 4.18
C LEU A 43 -4.69 2.97 4.45
N PRO A 44 -5.79 3.71 4.71
CA PRO A 44 -7.09 3.09 4.85
C PRO A 44 -7.57 2.49 3.53
N SER A 45 -8.21 1.33 3.60
CA SER A 45 -8.88 0.64 2.50
C SER A 45 -10.22 0.11 2.97
N TRP A 46 -11.26 0.31 2.19
CA TRP A 46 -12.59 -0.20 2.49
C TRP A 46 -12.69 -1.72 2.26
N LEU A 47 -13.51 -2.38 3.07
CA LEU A 47 -14.06 -3.68 2.71
C LEU A 47 -15.22 -3.50 1.73
N PRO A 48 -15.56 -4.54 0.95
CA PRO A 48 -16.66 -4.48 -0.03
C PRO A 48 -18.03 -4.18 0.58
N ASP A 49 -18.19 -4.38 1.88
CA ASP A 49 -19.44 -4.11 2.61
C ASP A 49 -19.73 -2.63 2.90
N SER A 50 -18.83 -1.71 2.51
CA SER A 50 -18.93 -0.27 2.77
C SER A 50 -19.09 0.14 4.24
N ASN A 51 -18.89 -0.80 5.17
CA ASN A 51 -19.04 -0.59 6.61
C ASN A 51 -17.75 -0.82 7.39
N ARG A 52 -16.79 -1.54 6.83
CA ARG A 52 -15.52 -1.83 7.50
C ARG A 52 -14.35 -1.25 6.72
N ILE A 53 -13.35 -0.81 7.47
CA ILE A 53 -12.10 -0.26 6.93
C ILE A 53 -10.94 -1.01 7.56
N VAL A 54 -9.95 -1.41 6.75
CA VAL A 54 -8.63 -1.83 7.22
C VAL A 54 -7.68 -0.67 7.11
N TRP A 55 -6.72 -0.57 8.03
CA TRP A 55 -5.67 0.46 7.97
C TRP A 55 -4.39 0.00 8.65
N MET A 56 -3.30 0.67 8.36
CA MET A 56 -2.05 0.53 9.06
C MET A 56 -2.00 1.48 10.25
N ASN A 57 -1.70 0.96 11.43
CA ASN A 57 -1.45 1.74 12.64
C ASN A 57 -0.01 1.53 13.11
N THR A 58 0.71 2.61 13.36
CA THR A 58 2.02 2.59 13.99
C THR A 58 1.95 3.34 15.30
N GLN A 59 2.26 2.66 16.40
CA GLN A 59 2.34 3.32 17.71
C GLN A 59 3.72 3.96 17.86
N PRO A 60 3.80 5.22 18.32
CA PRO A 60 5.07 5.80 18.68
C PRO A 60 5.69 4.98 19.84
N GLY A 61 6.98 4.71 19.76
CA GLY A 61 7.74 4.14 20.86
C GLY A 61 7.59 5.01 22.13
N LYS A 62 7.70 4.41 23.29
CA LYS A 62 7.71 5.18 24.55
C LYS A 62 8.96 6.06 24.58
N LYS A 63 8.84 7.24 25.23
CA LYS A 63 9.96 8.16 25.36
C LYS A 63 11.15 7.47 26.04
N GLY A 64 12.28 7.36 25.34
CA GLY A 64 13.49 6.69 25.81
C GLY A 64 13.66 5.23 25.34
N GLU A 65 12.67 4.64 24.70
CA GLU A 65 12.80 3.38 23.98
C GLU A 65 13.09 3.64 22.50
N ALA A 66 13.81 2.71 21.85
CA ALA A 66 13.92 2.75 20.40
C ALA A 66 12.51 2.82 19.81
N PRO A 67 12.27 3.61 18.74
CA PRO A 67 10.95 3.68 18.14
C PRO A 67 10.45 2.25 17.91
N ALA A 68 9.31 1.93 18.48
CA ALA A 68 8.62 0.69 18.15
C ALA A 68 8.18 0.82 16.69
N ASN A 69 9.09 0.53 15.76
CA ASN A 69 8.85 0.57 14.31
C ASN A 69 7.94 -0.57 13.85
N HIS A 70 7.03 -1.00 14.74
CA HIS A 70 6.08 -2.04 14.43
C HIS A 70 4.77 -1.40 13.99
N SER A 71 4.50 -1.49 12.71
CA SER A 71 3.17 -1.21 12.20
C SER A 71 2.30 -2.47 12.29
N GLN A 72 1.03 -2.26 12.54
CA GLN A 72 0.03 -3.32 12.66
C GLN A 72 -1.17 -2.98 11.77
N ILE A 73 -1.80 -4.01 11.24
CA ILE A 73 -3.04 -3.87 10.48
C ILE A 73 -4.20 -4.01 11.45
N GLN A 74 -5.12 -3.05 11.37
CA GLN A 74 -6.33 -3.02 12.17
C GLN A 74 -7.56 -2.91 11.27
N ILE A 75 -8.70 -3.31 11.82
CA ILE A 75 -10.00 -3.28 11.16
C ILE A 75 -10.99 -2.57 12.08
N ILE A 76 -11.73 -1.61 11.55
CA ILE A 76 -12.81 -0.90 12.25
C ILE A 76 -14.14 -1.09 11.52
N ASN A 77 -15.20 -1.27 12.28
CA ASN A 77 -16.57 -1.08 11.81
C ASN A 77 -16.93 0.40 11.98
N THR A 78 -17.29 1.08 10.91
CA THR A 78 -17.53 2.54 10.90
C THR A 78 -18.82 2.96 11.60
N GLU A 79 -19.78 2.05 11.75
CA GLU A 79 -21.07 2.31 12.42
C GLU A 79 -20.97 2.12 13.92
N THR A 80 -20.32 1.04 14.36
CA THR A 80 -20.22 0.69 15.78
C THR A 80 -18.97 1.26 16.45
N GLY A 81 -17.97 1.66 15.68
CA GLY A 81 -16.66 2.09 16.18
C GLY A 81 -15.79 0.93 16.74
N GLN A 82 -16.27 -0.32 16.66
CA GLN A 82 -15.52 -1.46 17.15
C GLN A 82 -14.27 -1.70 16.31
N THR A 83 -13.13 -1.84 16.98
CA THR A 83 -11.83 -2.09 16.35
C THR A 83 -11.27 -3.44 16.77
N ARG A 84 -10.54 -4.08 15.87
CA ARG A 84 -9.72 -5.26 16.18
C ARG A 84 -8.41 -5.22 15.39
N ARG A 85 -7.41 -5.91 15.88
CA ARG A 85 -6.19 -6.18 15.10
C ARG A 85 -6.45 -7.31 14.10
N LEU A 86 -5.75 -7.30 12.96
CA LEU A 86 -5.76 -8.44 12.05
C LEU A 86 -5.15 -9.67 12.72
N PHE A 87 -3.99 -9.48 13.39
CA PHE A 87 -3.31 -10.51 14.16
C PHE A 87 -3.43 -10.18 15.65
N SER A 88 -3.93 -11.12 16.43
CA SER A 88 -4.07 -11.00 17.89
C SER A 88 -3.04 -11.81 18.67
N ASP A 89 -2.38 -12.76 18.01
CA ASP A 89 -1.35 -13.60 18.63
C ASP A 89 -0.14 -12.73 19.04
N PRO A 90 0.31 -12.81 20.33
CA PRO A 90 1.47 -12.06 20.83
C PRO A 90 2.74 -12.25 19.99
N GLU A 91 2.97 -13.44 19.46
CA GLU A 91 4.14 -13.71 18.61
C GLU A 91 4.04 -12.98 17.25
N GLN A 92 2.85 -12.85 16.70
CA GLN A 92 2.61 -12.21 15.42
C GLN A 92 2.61 -10.67 15.48
N ILE A 93 2.24 -10.09 16.62
CA ILE A 93 2.23 -8.61 16.78
C ILE A 93 3.62 -7.98 16.89
N THR A 94 4.68 -8.78 16.98
CA THR A 94 6.07 -8.31 16.98
C THR A 94 6.59 -7.94 15.60
N PHE A 95 5.91 -8.36 14.55
CA PHE A 95 6.30 -8.08 13.17
C PHE A 95 5.76 -6.74 12.66
N THR A 96 6.44 -6.19 11.68
CA THR A 96 5.97 -5.03 10.94
C THR A 96 5.06 -5.48 9.81
N ASP A 97 3.77 -5.23 9.97
CA ASP A 97 2.74 -5.47 8.95
C ASP A 97 2.18 -4.15 8.45
N ALA A 98 2.17 -3.96 7.14
CA ALA A 98 1.89 -2.67 6.53
C ALA A 98 1.14 -2.81 5.19
N MET A 99 0.66 -1.67 4.68
CA MET A 99 0.10 -1.53 3.34
C MET A 99 -1.01 -2.56 3.03
N PRO A 100 -2.07 -2.65 3.85
CA PRO A 100 -3.14 -3.61 3.63
C PRO A 100 -3.92 -3.31 2.35
N ALA A 101 -4.34 -4.36 1.66
CA ALA A 101 -5.28 -4.33 0.54
C ALA A 101 -6.27 -5.49 0.67
N VAL A 102 -7.56 -5.18 0.69
CA VAL A 102 -8.62 -6.19 0.81
C VAL A 102 -8.94 -6.78 -0.56
N SER A 103 -9.18 -8.08 -0.63
CA SER A 103 -9.65 -8.73 -1.86
C SER A 103 -11.06 -8.27 -2.23
N PRO A 104 -11.46 -8.31 -3.52
CA PRO A 104 -12.77 -7.84 -3.96
C PRO A 104 -13.97 -8.56 -3.34
N ASP A 105 -13.79 -9.83 -2.93
CA ASP A 105 -14.79 -10.62 -2.20
C ASP A 105 -14.83 -10.31 -0.69
N GLY A 106 -13.82 -9.60 -0.18
CA GLY A 106 -13.71 -9.27 1.24
C GLY A 106 -13.26 -10.43 2.14
N GLU A 107 -12.88 -11.57 1.58
CA GLU A 107 -12.50 -12.75 2.35
C GLU A 107 -11.02 -12.76 2.74
N LYS A 108 -10.17 -12.11 1.93
CA LYS A 108 -8.71 -12.10 2.10
C LYS A 108 -8.14 -10.69 2.19
N ILE A 109 -6.94 -10.63 2.73
CA ILE A 109 -6.17 -9.41 2.80
C ILE A 109 -4.74 -9.69 2.31
N ALA A 110 -4.27 -8.88 1.38
CA ALA A 110 -2.86 -8.82 1.00
C ALA A 110 -2.19 -7.70 1.81
N PHE A 111 -0.98 -7.93 2.24
CA PHE A 111 -0.23 -6.97 3.03
C PHE A 111 1.27 -7.18 2.87
N VAL A 112 2.04 -6.22 3.33
CA VAL A 112 3.49 -6.29 3.36
C VAL A 112 3.93 -6.70 4.76
N SER A 113 4.81 -7.69 4.85
CA SER A 113 5.33 -8.14 6.15
C SER A 113 6.82 -8.44 6.11
N LYS A 114 7.49 -8.20 7.23
CA LYS A 114 8.92 -8.48 7.44
C LYS A 114 9.20 -9.79 8.17
N ARG A 115 8.20 -10.67 8.31
CA ARG A 115 8.31 -11.97 9.02
C ARG A 115 9.42 -12.87 8.51
N THR A 116 9.80 -12.74 7.24
CA THR A 116 10.89 -13.49 6.60
C THR A 116 12.21 -12.71 6.48
N GLY A 117 12.35 -11.61 7.23
CA GLY A 117 13.57 -10.77 7.25
C GLY A 117 13.50 -9.56 6.32
N THR A 118 12.99 -9.69 5.11
CA THR A 118 12.75 -8.60 4.15
C THR A 118 11.25 -8.38 3.93
N PHE A 119 10.85 -7.22 3.44
CA PHE A 119 9.46 -6.97 3.12
C PHE A 119 9.00 -7.81 1.93
N ARG A 120 7.97 -8.63 2.16
CA ARG A 120 7.33 -9.51 1.17
C ARG A 120 5.83 -9.27 1.13
N ILE A 121 5.21 -9.64 0.01
CA ILE A 121 3.76 -9.70 -0.07
C ILE A 121 3.27 -10.98 0.60
N TRP A 122 2.39 -10.81 1.57
CA TRP A 122 1.70 -11.87 2.30
C TRP A 122 0.21 -11.80 2.02
N VAL A 123 -0.44 -12.93 2.13
CA VAL A 123 -1.91 -13.04 2.10
C VAL A 123 -2.37 -13.83 3.31
N SER A 124 -3.45 -13.39 3.93
CA SER A 124 -4.17 -14.14 4.96
C SER A 124 -5.68 -14.07 4.70
N ASN A 125 -6.45 -14.88 5.40
CA ASN A 125 -7.87 -14.65 5.56
C ASN A 125 -8.11 -13.34 6.34
N LEU A 126 -9.30 -12.75 6.22
CA LEU A 126 -9.63 -11.49 6.90
C LEU A 126 -9.63 -11.61 8.43
N ASP A 127 -9.73 -12.81 8.99
CA ASP A 127 -9.60 -13.08 10.44
C ASP A 127 -8.14 -13.22 10.91
N GLY A 128 -7.18 -13.18 9.97
CA GLY A 128 -5.74 -13.33 10.23
C GLY A 128 -5.23 -14.76 10.14
N SER A 129 -6.09 -15.75 9.91
CA SER A 129 -5.69 -17.13 9.70
C SER A 129 -5.00 -17.34 8.34
N ASP A 130 -4.28 -18.46 8.18
CA ASP A 130 -3.60 -18.86 6.94
C ASP A 130 -2.65 -17.82 6.34
N ALA A 131 -2.02 -17.01 7.18
CA ALA A 131 -1.06 -16.01 6.74
C ALA A 131 0.19 -16.67 6.13
N LYS A 132 0.47 -16.38 4.86
CA LYS A 132 1.62 -16.92 4.14
C LYS A 132 2.19 -15.92 3.13
N PRO A 133 3.50 -15.96 2.85
CA PRO A 133 4.07 -15.23 1.73
C PRO A 133 3.58 -15.84 0.42
N ILE A 134 3.27 -15.00 -0.57
CA ILE A 134 2.78 -15.48 -1.87
C ILE A 134 3.74 -15.21 -3.01
N SER A 135 4.80 -14.49 -2.75
CA SER A 135 5.80 -14.19 -3.77
C SER A 135 7.21 -14.43 -3.24
N GLU A 136 7.97 -15.17 -4.01
CA GLU A 136 9.41 -15.35 -3.79
C GLU A 136 10.19 -14.41 -4.70
N THR A 137 11.29 -13.87 -4.20
CA THR A 137 12.24 -13.07 -4.99
C THR A 137 13.65 -13.50 -4.67
N ASN A 138 14.57 -13.14 -5.55
CA ASN A 138 15.98 -13.10 -5.18
C ASN A 138 16.17 -12.07 -4.07
N ASP A 139 16.85 -12.44 -3.03
CA ASP A 139 16.95 -11.62 -1.82
C ASP A 139 17.79 -10.36 -2.00
N GLN A 140 18.59 -10.27 -3.07
CA GLN A 140 19.47 -9.13 -3.32
C GLN A 140 19.52 -8.77 -4.80
N ASP A 141 19.60 -7.46 -5.07
CA ASP A 141 19.94 -6.96 -6.41
C ASP A 141 21.40 -7.30 -6.73
N PRO A 142 21.70 -7.94 -7.86
CA PRO A 142 23.05 -8.44 -8.18
C PRO A 142 24.08 -7.32 -8.38
N ASN A 143 23.66 -6.12 -8.73
CA ASN A 143 24.56 -4.97 -8.97
C ASN A 143 24.78 -4.14 -7.71
N LEU A 144 23.72 -3.96 -6.91
CA LEU A 144 23.74 -3.08 -5.74
C LEU A 144 24.06 -3.84 -4.45
N GLN A 145 23.94 -5.18 -4.45
CA GLN A 145 24.09 -6.03 -3.25
C GLN A 145 23.18 -5.57 -2.10
N LEU A 146 22.00 -5.03 -2.43
CA LEU A 146 21.01 -4.56 -1.49
C LEU A 146 19.77 -5.45 -1.55
N PRO A 147 19.04 -5.59 -0.43
CA PRO A 147 17.82 -6.38 -0.39
C PRO A 147 16.78 -5.86 -1.39
N ILE A 148 16.15 -6.79 -2.11
CA ILE A 148 14.95 -6.50 -2.91
C ILE A 148 13.76 -6.66 -2.00
N GLU A 149 12.91 -5.66 -1.97
CA GLU A 149 11.70 -5.61 -1.19
C GLU A 149 10.46 -5.54 -2.08
N GLN A 150 9.34 -5.98 -1.53
CA GLN A 150 8.04 -5.94 -2.18
C GLN A 150 7.08 -5.08 -1.36
N LYS A 151 6.34 -4.20 -2.03
CA LYS A 151 5.44 -3.25 -1.37
C LYS A 151 4.20 -2.96 -2.23
N VAL A 152 3.25 -2.27 -1.63
CA VAL A 152 2.09 -1.68 -2.31
C VAL A 152 1.26 -2.74 -3.04
N PRO A 153 0.74 -3.77 -2.34
CA PRO A 153 -0.15 -4.74 -2.97
C PRO A 153 -1.46 -4.09 -3.42
N ALA A 154 -1.96 -4.54 -4.58
CA ALA A 154 -3.26 -4.16 -5.10
C ALA A 154 -3.91 -5.38 -5.77
N TRP A 155 -5.12 -5.75 -5.35
CA TRP A 155 -5.88 -6.84 -5.92
C TRP A 155 -6.48 -6.46 -7.28
N SER A 156 -6.46 -7.41 -8.22
CA SER A 156 -7.24 -7.28 -9.45
C SER A 156 -8.75 -7.31 -9.15
N PRO A 157 -9.60 -6.65 -9.95
CA PRO A 157 -11.04 -6.66 -9.73
C PRO A 157 -11.67 -8.06 -9.68
N ASP A 158 -11.10 -9.03 -10.38
CA ASP A 158 -11.56 -10.43 -10.39
C ASP A 158 -10.96 -11.29 -9.24
N GLY A 159 -10.13 -10.71 -8.38
CA GLY A 159 -9.50 -11.36 -7.23
C GLY A 159 -8.44 -12.42 -7.58
N LYS A 160 -8.06 -12.57 -8.85
CA LYS A 160 -7.13 -13.62 -9.26
C LYS A 160 -5.66 -13.21 -9.18
N TRP A 161 -5.38 -11.92 -9.22
CA TRP A 161 -4.02 -11.38 -9.25
C TRP A 161 -3.82 -10.30 -8.19
N ILE A 162 -2.57 -10.19 -7.76
CA ILE A 162 -2.10 -9.10 -6.92
C ILE A 162 -0.95 -8.41 -7.65
N ALA A 163 -1.13 -7.15 -7.98
CA ALA A 163 -0.06 -6.28 -8.44
C ALA A 163 0.74 -5.79 -7.24
N HIS A 164 2.06 -5.72 -7.37
CA HIS A 164 2.92 -5.18 -6.33
C HIS A 164 4.17 -4.52 -6.93
N TRP A 165 4.71 -3.59 -6.19
CA TRP A 165 6.01 -3.01 -6.47
C TRP A 165 7.13 -3.92 -5.98
N GLU A 166 8.21 -3.97 -6.72
CA GLU A 166 9.44 -4.66 -6.35
C GLU A 166 10.66 -3.84 -6.72
N GLY A 167 11.62 -3.75 -5.81
CA GLY A 167 12.85 -3.01 -6.02
C GLY A 167 13.69 -2.90 -4.76
N VAL A 168 14.81 -2.23 -4.88
CA VAL A 168 15.69 -1.92 -3.75
C VAL A 168 15.13 -0.72 -2.99
N GLU A 169 14.98 -0.85 -1.68
CA GLU A 169 14.49 0.24 -0.85
C GLU A 169 15.53 1.34 -0.64
N MET A 170 15.10 2.60 -0.80
CA MET A 170 15.94 3.78 -0.57
C MET A 170 16.09 4.19 0.91
N ILE A 171 15.56 3.41 1.88
CA ILE A 171 15.55 3.82 3.31
C ILE A 171 16.96 4.02 3.91
N HIS A 172 18.00 3.50 3.28
CA HIS A 172 19.36 3.82 3.72
C HIS A 172 19.88 5.19 3.28
N MET A 173 19.07 5.94 2.57
CA MET A 173 19.30 7.35 2.34
C MET A 173 18.58 8.14 3.44
N SER A 174 19.17 8.10 4.65
CA SER A 174 18.73 8.94 5.75
C SER A 174 18.65 10.39 5.26
N PRO A 175 17.52 11.07 5.42
CA PRO A 175 17.44 12.50 5.17
C PRO A 175 18.41 13.31 6.04
N PHE A 176 18.98 12.67 7.07
CA PHE A 176 19.95 13.25 7.98
C PHE A 176 21.42 13.21 7.49
N THR A 177 21.75 12.41 6.48
CA THR A 177 23.14 12.37 5.97
C THR A 177 23.43 13.41 4.90
N GLY A 178 22.43 14.11 4.39
CA GLY A 178 22.60 15.27 3.48
C GLY A 178 23.31 14.98 2.14
N VAL A 179 23.83 13.78 1.93
CA VAL A 179 24.59 13.44 0.73
C VAL A 179 23.63 12.84 -0.29
N LYS A 180 23.15 13.70 -1.19
CA LYS A 180 22.49 13.26 -2.42
C LYS A 180 23.55 12.66 -3.35
N ASN A 181 23.40 11.39 -3.70
CA ASN A 181 24.18 10.76 -4.76
C ASN A 181 23.27 10.48 -5.96
N PRO A 182 23.19 11.40 -6.94
CA PRO A 182 22.25 11.28 -8.06
C PRO A 182 22.44 10.02 -8.90
N GLN A 183 23.69 9.52 -9.00
CA GLN A 183 23.98 8.28 -9.74
C GLN A 183 23.43 7.06 -9.03
N ARG A 184 23.64 6.98 -7.70
CA ARG A 184 23.11 5.89 -6.88
C ARG A 184 21.59 5.92 -6.85
N ASP A 185 20.98 7.09 -6.75
CA ASP A 185 19.53 7.27 -6.77
C ASP A 185 18.94 6.78 -8.10
N GLN A 186 19.65 7.06 -9.21
CA GLN A 186 19.25 6.58 -10.54
C GLN A 186 19.39 5.06 -10.65
N GLN A 187 20.46 4.46 -10.14
CA GLN A 187 20.65 3.02 -10.11
C GLN A 187 19.56 2.33 -9.29
N ILE A 188 19.24 2.84 -8.10
CA ILE A 188 18.19 2.31 -7.25
C ILE A 188 16.82 2.42 -7.94
N SER A 189 16.47 3.58 -8.49
CA SER A 189 15.21 3.76 -9.20
C SER A 189 15.10 2.90 -10.47
N ALA A 190 16.22 2.46 -11.03
CA ALA A 190 16.24 1.53 -12.14
C ALA A 190 15.79 0.11 -11.76
N THR A 191 15.85 -0.25 -10.46
CA THR A 191 15.37 -1.55 -9.98
C THR A 191 13.85 -1.60 -9.85
N PHE A 192 13.17 -0.44 -9.78
CA PHE A 192 11.73 -0.34 -9.55
C PHE A 192 10.93 -0.97 -10.68
N SER A 193 10.15 -1.94 -10.34
CA SER A 193 9.29 -2.66 -11.29
C SER A 193 7.98 -3.11 -10.65
N VAL A 194 6.95 -3.17 -11.46
CA VAL A 194 5.66 -3.74 -11.11
C VAL A 194 5.60 -5.18 -11.57
N TRP A 195 5.14 -6.02 -10.67
CA TRP A 195 4.94 -7.44 -10.87
C TRP A 195 3.51 -7.83 -10.56
N LEU A 196 3.06 -8.89 -11.17
CA LEU A 196 1.83 -9.59 -10.82
C LEU A 196 2.19 -10.95 -10.24
N VAL A 197 1.48 -11.32 -9.17
CA VAL A 197 1.48 -12.67 -8.62
C VAL A 197 0.03 -13.15 -8.54
N SER A 198 -0.24 -14.40 -8.88
CA SER A 198 -1.57 -14.98 -8.70
C SER A 198 -1.92 -15.07 -7.21
N SER A 199 -3.20 -14.97 -6.87
CA SER A 199 -3.66 -14.96 -5.47
C SER A 199 -3.30 -16.23 -4.69
N ASP A 200 -3.01 -17.34 -5.38
CA ASP A 200 -2.51 -18.59 -4.81
C ASP A 200 -0.97 -18.67 -4.74
N GLY A 201 -0.25 -17.70 -5.32
CA GLY A 201 1.20 -17.63 -5.36
C GLY A 201 1.87 -18.49 -6.44
N THR A 202 1.11 -19.21 -7.27
CA THR A 202 1.67 -20.21 -8.22
C THR A 202 2.23 -19.61 -9.50
N LYS A 203 1.77 -18.41 -9.87
CA LYS A 203 2.17 -17.72 -11.11
C LYS A 203 2.69 -16.33 -10.80
N ARG A 204 3.74 -15.93 -11.52
CA ARG A 204 4.33 -14.60 -11.39
C ARG A 204 4.77 -14.07 -12.74
N ARG A 205 4.51 -12.81 -13.02
CA ARG A 205 5.04 -12.13 -14.21
C ARG A 205 5.39 -10.66 -13.95
N LYS A 206 6.43 -10.19 -14.62
CA LYS A 206 6.80 -8.77 -14.62
C LYS A 206 5.89 -8.01 -15.59
N VAL A 207 5.34 -6.88 -15.12
CA VAL A 207 4.60 -5.93 -15.95
C VAL A 207 5.57 -4.97 -16.64
N GLY A 208 6.46 -4.34 -15.87
CA GLY A 208 7.42 -3.39 -16.40
C GLY A 208 8.03 -2.51 -15.31
N ARG A 209 8.80 -1.52 -15.73
CA ARG A 209 9.35 -0.51 -14.80
C ARG A 209 8.24 0.37 -14.26
N GLY A 210 8.41 0.85 -13.03
CA GLY A 210 7.49 1.76 -12.36
C GLY A 210 7.22 1.36 -10.92
N ASP A 211 6.37 2.14 -10.28
CA ASP A 211 5.93 1.95 -8.90
C ASP A 211 4.41 2.17 -8.77
N ASP A 212 3.92 2.13 -7.53
CA ASP A 212 2.54 2.42 -7.12
C ASP A 212 1.46 1.76 -8.02
N PRO A 213 1.48 0.41 -8.14
CA PRO A 213 0.54 -0.28 -9.01
C PRO A 213 -0.90 -0.15 -8.52
N THR A 214 -1.82 0.03 -9.46
CA THR A 214 -3.26 -0.08 -9.22
C THR A 214 -3.95 -0.72 -10.42
N TRP A 215 -5.23 -1.00 -10.30
CA TRP A 215 -6.02 -1.63 -11.35
C TRP A 215 -7.13 -0.71 -11.83
N SER A 216 -7.36 -0.68 -13.13
CA SER A 216 -8.59 -0.11 -13.68
C SER A 216 -9.77 -1.04 -13.41
N PRO A 217 -11.01 -0.54 -13.44
CA PRO A 217 -12.20 -1.38 -13.33
C PRO A 217 -12.25 -2.52 -14.35
N ASP A 218 -11.71 -2.29 -15.54
CA ASP A 218 -11.65 -3.28 -16.64
C ASP A 218 -10.55 -4.35 -16.44
N GLY A 219 -9.81 -4.30 -15.34
CA GLY A 219 -8.78 -5.30 -15.01
C GLY A 219 -7.42 -5.07 -15.67
N PHE A 220 -7.11 -3.84 -16.08
CA PHE A 220 -5.79 -3.47 -16.55
C PHE A 220 -4.94 -2.87 -15.43
N VAL A 221 -3.67 -3.22 -15.39
CA VAL A 221 -2.72 -2.68 -14.42
C VAL A 221 -2.21 -1.31 -14.85
N THR A 222 -2.25 -0.36 -13.93
CA THR A 222 -1.56 0.92 -14.06
C THR A 222 -0.32 0.97 -13.19
N ARG A 223 0.66 1.76 -13.58
CA ARG A 223 1.88 2.01 -12.84
C ARG A 223 2.37 3.44 -13.03
N ALA A 224 2.96 3.99 -11.98
CA ALA A 224 3.51 5.33 -12.00
C ALA A 224 5.01 5.33 -12.33
N PHE A 225 5.47 6.42 -12.92
CA PHE A 225 6.88 6.72 -13.11
C PHE A 225 7.17 8.15 -12.66
N PRO A 226 8.30 8.40 -12.02
CA PRO A 226 8.76 9.76 -11.85
C PRO A 226 9.14 10.36 -13.22
N ASP A 227 8.42 11.37 -13.65
CA ASP A 227 8.79 12.16 -14.83
C ASP A 227 9.50 13.44 -14.38
N ARG A 228 10.82 13.46 -14.57
CA ARG A 228 11.65 14.59 -14.16
C ARG A 228 11.50 15.81 -15.07
N GLU A 229 11.09 15.60 -16.34
CA GLU A 229 10.94 16.68 -17.31
C GLU A 229 9.63 17.46 -17.08
N ARG A 230 8.57 16.75 -16.74
CA ARG A 230 7.24 17.35 -16.50
C ARG A 230 6.99 17.76 -15.05
N GLY A 231 7.88 17.41 -14.13
CA GLY A 231 7.75 17.75 -12.70
C GLY A 231 6.64 17.00 -11.96
N GLY A 232 6.11 15.91 -12.54
CA GLY A 232 5.07 15.07 -11.96
C GLY A 232 5.19 13.60 -12.41
N PRO A 233 4.39 12.67 -11.87
CA PRO A 233 4.44 11.28 -12.30
C PRO A 233 3.83 11.12 -13.70
N LYS A 234 4.35 10.16 -14.44
CA LYS A 234 3.76 9.61 -15.66
C LYS A 234 3.02 8.33 -15.30
N ILE A 235 1.77 8.19 -15.71
CA ILE A 235 0.98 6.98 -15.50
C ILE A 235 0.90 6.18 -16.78
N MET A 236 1.28 4.92 -16.71
CA MET A 236 1.14 3.97 -17.80
C MET A 236 0.07 2.94 -17.45
N ILE A 237 -0.74 2.57 -18.41
CA ILE A 237 -1.67 1.45 -18.33
C ILE A 237 -1.22 0.36 -19.30
N GLU A 238 -1.19 -0.90 -18.82
CA GLU A 238 -1.00 -2.06 -19.67
C GLU A 238 -2.37 -2.51 -20.19
N THR A 239 -2.58 -2.52 -21.51
CA THR A 239 -3.81 -2.95 -22.15
C THR A 239 -3.54 -4.18 -23.02
N SER A 240 -4.60 -4.82 -23.53
CA SER A 240 -4.47 -5.93 -24.49
C SER A 240 -3.77 -5.54 -25.81
N SER A 241 -3.77 -4.26 -26.16
CA SER A 241 -3.10 -3.71 -27.36
C SER A 241 -1.71 -3.15 -27.08
N GLY A 242 -1.21 -3.26 -25.83
CA GLY A 242 0.08 -2.74 -25.40
C GLY A 242 -0.03 -1.65 -24.33
N GLU A 243 1.07 -0.94 -24.11
CA GLU A 243 1.13 0.11 -23.09
C GLU A 243 0.62 1.44 -23.65
N LYS A 244 -0.11 2.18 -22.82
CA LYS A 244 -0.60 3.53 -23.13
C LYS A 244 -0.34 4.47 -21.97
N GLU A 245 0.05 5.70 -22.26
CA GLU A 245 0.11 6.77 -21.25
C GLU A 245 -1.29 7.32 -20.99
N LEU A 246 -1.65 7.41 -19.71
CA LEU A 246 -2.88 8.06 -19.29
C LEU A 246 -2.65 9.57 -19.09
N PRO A 247 -3.58 10.43 -19.56
CA PRO A 247 -3.49 11.84 -19.25
C PRO A 247 -3.65 12.07 -17.75
N ILE A 248 -2.69 12.79 -17.16
CA ILE A 248 -2.78 13.21 -15.75
C ILE A 248 -3.27 14.64 -15.73
N VAL A 249 -4.30 14.91 -14.93
CA VAL A 249 -4.62 16.27 -14.53
C VAL A 249 -3.65 16.64 -13.41
N PRO A 250 -2.73 17.59 -13.61
CA PRO A 250 -1.73 17.92 -12.60
C PRO A 250 -2.41 18.58 -11.41
N HIS A 251 -2.55 17.85 -10.30
CA HIS A 251 -2.84 18.43 -9.00
C HIS A 251 -1.53 18.76 -8.29
N LYS A 252 -1.38 20.00 -7.87
CA LYS A 252 -0.23 20.47 -7.09
C LYS A 252 -0.10 19.64 -5.80
N ARG A 253 0.96 18.84 -5.73
CA ARG A 253 1.55 18.25 -4.53
C ARG A 253 0.64 17.41 -3.63
N ASN A 254 0.36 16.17 -4.02
CA ASN A 254 0.20 15.11 -3.02
C ASN A 254 0.53 13.77 -3.68
N TRP A 255 1.59 13.13 -3.23
CA TRP A 255 1.93 11.75 -3.56
C TRP A 255 0.96 10.83 -2.78
N GLY A 256 -0.20 10.56 -3.33
CA GLY A 256 -1.16 9.58 -2.82
C GLY A 256 -1.33 8.47 -3.83
N ARG A 257 -1.75 7.30 -3.37
CA ARG A 257 -2.15 6.22 -4.29
C ARG A 257 -3.19 6.74 -5.27
N PHE A 258 -3.00 6.41 -6.54
CA PHE A 258 -4.02 6.66 -7.56
C PHE A 258 -5.20 5.74 -7.29
N CYS A 259 -6.39 6.26 -7.36
CA CYS A 259 -7.63 5.48 -7.33
C CYS A 259 -8.47 5.83 -8.56
N TRP A 260 -9.13 4.84 -9.09
CA TRP A 260 -10.17 5.04 -10.08
C TRP A 260 -11.43 5.50 -9.35
N LEU A 261 -12.05 6.55 -9.85
CA LEU A 261 -13.38 6.94 -9.36
C LEU A 261 -14.41 6.04 -10.07
N PRO A 262 -15.42 5.54 -9.35
CA PRO A 262 -16.56 4.90 -10.02
C PRO A 262 -17.22 5.92 -10.96
N GLU A 263 -17.67 5.42 -12.13
CA GLU A 263 -18.47 6.21 -13.08
C GLU A 263 -19.80 6.62 -12.49
#